data_0541cc34fb6782177ed1fd13960141fd
#
_entry.id   0541cc34fb6782177ed1fd13960141fd
#
_cell.length_a   1.000
_cell.length_b   1.000
_cell.length_c   1.000
_cell.angle_alpha   90.00
_cell.angle_beta   90.00
_cell.angle_gamma   90.00
#
_symmetry.space_group_name_H-M   'P 1'
#
loop_
_entity.id
_entity.type
_entity.pdbx_description
1 polymer ?
#
loop_
_entity_poly.entity_id
_entity_poly.type
_entity_poly.pdbx_seq_one_letter_code
_entity_poly.pdbx_strand_id
1 'polypeptide(L)'
;MKNFPVLLKFIAGCGLLALAAWDDKDPSGGDNPPQTEFTITATAITPRGATVSVSPKNRTGAYYFDVVSDKVLRENYGGDFEACFKSGLQQYIDRYAATLTPEEVLTAISSTGDASYTYQWLGDNTKYYILAAGITTAEPGTTTEVEYSEFETLPLIKNEFTFSDITPTDLSVKATVSSADPELRYVTYLVEKEEFDATGLSPEAYVDKTNQELIAYATGLG
;
A
#
# COMPACT_ATOMS: atom_id res chain seq x y z
N MET A 1 30.67 -11.92 3.34
CA MET A 1 29.90 -10.66 3.45
C MET A 1 28.73 -10.79 2.48
N LYS A 2 27.55 -11.11 2.97
CA LYS A 2 26.34 -11.28 2.14
C LYS A 2 25.63 -9.93 2.14
N ASN A 3 25.53 -9.32 0.96
CA ASN A 3 24.75 -8.08 0.76
C ASN A 3 23.26 -8.43 0.90
N PHE A 4 22.66 -8.03 2.01
CA PHE A 4 21.22 -7.98 2.14
C PHE A 4 20.68 -6.80 1.33
N PRO A 5 19.59 -6.97 0.57
CA PRO A 5 18.85 -5.81 0.10
C PRO A 5 18.25 -5.16 1.34
N VAL A 6 18.86 -4.05 1.74
CA VAL A 6 18.36 -3.18 2.80
C VAL A 6 16.97 -2.74 2.36
N LEU A 7 15.95 -3.18 3.11
CA LEU A 7 14.64 -2.57 3.08
C LEU A 7 14.82 -1.15 3.64
N LEU A 8 15.04 -0.20 2.73
CA LEU A 8 15.42 1.16 3.06
C LEU A 8 14.20 1.88 3.64
N LYS A 9 14.08 1.87 4.97
CA LYS A 9 13.16 2.76 5.67
C LYS A 9 13.74 4.18 5.61
N PHE A 10 13.28 4.99 4.65
CA PHE A 10 13.60 6.40 4.62
C PHE A 10 12.84 7.12 5.74
N ILE A 11 13.57 7.63 6.70
CA ILE A 11 13.09 8.61 7.68
C ILE A 11 13.16 9.97 7.00
N ALA A 12 12.01 10.52 6.61
CA ALA A 12 11.90 11.93 6.23
C ALA A 12 11.01 12.63 7.25
N GLY A 13 11.59 13.59 7.91
CA GLY A 13 11.00 14.31 9.03
C GLY A 13 9.96 15.34 8.66
N CYS A 14 9.09 15.56 9.60
CA CYS A 14 8.46 16.80 10.03
C CYS A 14 7.47 17.50 9.10
N GLY A 15 6.21 17.49 9.55
CA GLY A 15 5.15 18.41 9.10
C GLY A 15 3.93 18.23 10.01
N LEU A 16 3.92 18.93 11.16
CA LEU A 16 2.77 19.01 12.05
C LEU A 16 1.60 19.68 11.32
N LEU A 17 0.48 19.00 11.21
CA LEU A 17 -0.84 19.63 11.09
C LEU A 17 -1.78 18.94 12.06
N ALA A 18 -2.05 19.63 13.15
CA ALA A 18 -3.08 19.25 14.10
C ALA A 18 -4.45 19.38 13.45
N LEU A 19 -5.21 18.31 13.40
CA LEU A 19 -6.64 18.36 13.13
C LEU A 19 -7.40 18.09 14.42
N ALA A 20 -8.36 18.99 14.68
CA ALA A 20 -9.10 19.19 15.89
C ALA A 20 -9.87 17.94 16.32
N ALA A 21 -9.80 17.70 17.63
CA ALA A 21 -10.66 16.79 18.36
C ALA A 21 -12.14 17.18 18.20
N TRP A 22 -12.98 16.22 17.89
CA TRP A 22 -14.41 16.32 18.12
C TRP A 22 -14.68 15.91 19.57
N ASP A 23 -15.06 16.90 20.36
CA ASP A 23 -15.42 16.76 21.77
C ASP A 23 -16.92 16.42 21.83
N ASP A 24 -17.24 15.15 22.03
CA ASP A 24 -18.59 14.75 22.44
C ASP A 24 -18.53 14.38 23.93
N LYS A 25 -18.87 15.35 24.75
CA LYS A 25 -19.00 15.16 26.20
C LYS A 25 -20.33 14.48 26.50
N ASP A 26 -20.28 13.24 26.91
CA ASP A 26 -21.32 12.58 27.67
C ASP A 26 -20.89 12.55 29.15
N PRO A 27 -21.65 13.20 30.07
CA PRO A 27 -21.26 13.33 31.45
C PRO A 27 -21.95 12.26 32.32
N SER A 28 -21.45 11.02 32.32
CA SER A 28 -21.74 10.13 33.46
C SER A 28 -20.95 8.83 33.38
N GLY A 29 -20.04 8.62 34.33
CA GLY A 29 -19.42 7.33 34.62
C GLY A 29 -17.91 7.34 34.40
N GLY A 30 -17.17 7.30 35.50
CA GLY A 30 -15.71 7.32 35.49
C GLY A 30 -15.09 6.01 34.94
N ASP A 31 -15.03 5.92 33.63
CA ASP A 31 -14.09 5.05 32.97
C ASP A 31 -13.11 5.98 32.22
N ASN A 32 -11.86 5.98 32.68
CA ASN A 32 -10.81 6.57 31.85
C ASN A 32 -10.87 5.89 30.49
N PRO A 33 -10.93 6.65 29.37
CA PRO A 33 -10.85 6.03 28.06
C PRO A 33 -9.59 5.16 28.01
N PRO A 34 -9.64 3.99 27.39
CA PRO A 34 -8.48 3.12 27.29
C PRO A 34 -7.32 3.94 26.76
N GLN A 35 -6.22 3.99 27.53
CA GLN A 35 -5.06 4.76 27.10
C GLN A 35 -4.44 4.05 25.89
N THR A 36 -4.64 4.64 24.71
CA THR A 36 -4.01 4.14 23.49
C THR A 36 -2.49 4.14 23.63
N GLU A 37 -1.85 3.03 23.29
CA GLU A 37 -0.38 2.90 23.31
C GLU A 37 0.27 3.49 22.06
N PHE A 38 -0.53 3.69 20.99
CA PHE A 38 -0.05 4.17 19.70
C PHE A 38 -0.89 5.35 19.20
N THR A 39 -0.23 6.33 18.58
CA THR A 39 -0.87 7.30 17.69
C THR A 39 -0.66 6.82 16.27
N ILE A 40 -1.74 6.48 15.57
CA ILE A 40 -1.73 5.89 14.23
C ILE A 40 -2.42 6.85 13.26
N THR A 41 -1.74 7.23 12.17
CA THR A 41 -2.28 8.15 11.17
C THR A 41 -1.98 7.69 9.75
N ALA A 42 -2.89 8.01 8.83
CA ALA A 42 -2.68 7.86 7.39
C ALA A 42 -2.70 9.24 6.72
N THR A 43 -1.74 9.48 5.84
CA THR A 43 -1.60 10.75 5.08
C THR A 43 -1.22 10.43 3.64
N ALA A 44 -1.18 11.45 2.78
CA ALA A 44 -0.85 11.31 1.35
C ALA A 44 -1.63 10.17 0.69
N ILE A 45 -2.94 10.09 1.01
CA ILE A 45 -3.82 9.04 0.48
C ILE A 45 -4.06 9.28 -1.00
N THR A 46 -3.82 8.26 -1.81
CA THR A 46 -4.01 8.23 -3.25
C THR A 46 -4.92 7.05 -3.62
N PRO A 47 -5.31 6.87 -4.88
CA PRO A 47 -6.06 5.69 -5.28
C PRO A 47 -5.33 4.36 -5.02
N ARG A 48 -4.00 4.37 -4.97
CA ARG A 48 -3.21 3.14 -4.85
C ARG A 48 -2.14 3.17 -3.77
N GLY A 49 -2.23 4.12 -2.85
CA GLY A 49 -1.24 4.23 -1.79
C GLY A 49 -1.63 5.15 -0.66
N ALA A 50 -0.90 5.04 0.43
CA ALA A 50 -1.00 5.92 1.59
C ALA A 50 0.31 5.91 2.37
N THR A 51 0.63 7.00 3.04
CA THR A 51 1.71 7.04 4.02
C THR A 51 1.13 6.85 5.41
N VAL A 52 1.54 5.78 6.07
CA VAL A 52 1.15 5.43 7.43
C VAL A 52 2.25 5.85 8.39
N SER A 53 1.88 6.52 9.46
CA SER A 53 2.80 6.90 10.55
C SER A 53 2.27 6.37 11.87
N VAL A 54 3.17 5.79 12.67
CA VAL A 54 2.88 5.22 13.99
C VAL A 54 3.86 5.79 15.00
N SER A 55 3.32 6.35 16.09
CA SER A 55 4.10 6.89 17.20
C SER A 55 3.71 6.17 18.49
N PRO A 56 4.56 5.30 19.06
CA PRO A 56 4.28 4.61 20.30
C PRO A 56 4.53 5.51 21.52
N LYS A 57 3.76 5.33 22.60
CA LYS A 57 4.07 5.94 23.91
C LYS A 57 5.39 5.40 24.46
N ASN A 58 5.57 4.09 24.42
CA ASN A 58 6.84 3.46 24.76
C ASN A 58 7.80 3.52 23.58
N ARG A 59 8.67 4.52 23.56
CA ARG A 59 9.58 4.80 22.45
C ARG A 59 10.75 3.82 22.32
N THR A 60 10.96 2.95 23.31
CA THR A 60 12.05 1.97 23.34
C THR A 60 11.58 0.55 23.10
N GLY A 61 10.29 0.30 23.25
CA GLY A 61 9.69 -1.01 22.97
C GLY A 61 9.66 -1.31 21.48
N ALA A 62 9.89 -2.56 21.13
CA ALA A 62 9.70 -3.03 19.76
C ALA A 62 8.19 -3.15 19.44
N TYR A 63 7.79 -2.72 18.28
CA TYR A 63 6.43 -2.87 17.77
C TYR A 63 6.43 -3.16 16.29
N TYR A 64 5.33 -3.70 15.82
CA TYR A 64 5.07 -3.91 14.39
C TYR A 64 3.76 -3.25 14.00
N PHE A 65 3.66 -2.80 12.76
CA PHE A 65 2.42 -2.33 12.18
C PHE A 65 2.31 -2.73 10.71
N ASP A 66 1.09 -2.94 10.26
CA ASP A 66 0.78 -3.28 8.87
C ASP A 66 -0.62 -2.80 8.49
N VAL A 67 -0.95 -2.93 7.20
CA VAL A 67 -2.21 -2.49 6.61
C VAL A 67 -2.96 -3.70 6.06
N VAL A 68 -4.24 -3.81 6.41
CA VAL A 68 -5.14 -4.86 5.91
C VAL A 68 -6.41 -4.23 5.33
N SER A 69 -6.91 -4.74 4.21
CA SER A 69 -8.19 -4.29 3.68
C SER A 69 -9.37 -4.83 4.52
N ASP A 70 -10.45 -4.05 4.62
CA ASP A 70 -11.70 -4.46 5.28
C ASP A 70 -12.20 -5.81 4.75
N LYS A 71 -12.09 -6.02 3.44
CA LYS A 71 -12.45 -7.29 2.80
C LYS A 71 -11.66 -8.47 3.36
N VAL A 72 -10.34 -8.39 3.39
CA VAL A 72 -9.47 -9.47 3.89
C VAL A 72 -9.72 -9.71 5.37
N LEU A 73 -9.85 -8.64 6.17
CA LEU A 73 -10.13 -8.75 7.59
C LEU A 73 -11.44 -9.52 7.84
N ARG A 74 -12.52 -9.19 7.12
CA ARG A 74 -13.82 -9.84 7.31
C ARG A 74 -13.87 -11.26 6.76
N GLU A 75 -13.38 -11.47 5.54
CA GLU A 75 -13.48 -12.76 4.86
C GLU A 75 -12.58 -13.82 5.50
N ASN A 76 -11.37 -13.46 5.92
CA ASN A 76 -10.39 -14.43 6.42
C ASN A 76 -10.34 -14.52 7.95
N TYR A 77 -10.73 -13.45 8.64
CA TYR A 77 -10.58 -13.36 10.11
C TYR A 77 -11.90 -13.01 10.83
N GLY A 78 -13.02 -12.90 10.10
CA GLY A 78 -14.32 -12.59 10.71
C GLY A 78 -14.38 -11.21 11.40
N GLY A 79 -13.44 -10.30 11.09
CA GLY A 79 -13.31 -9.01 11.73
C GLY A 79 -12.41 -9.00 12.98
N ASP A 80 -11.75 -10.10 13.30
CA ASP A 80 -10.84 -10.23 14.44
C ASP A 80 -9.46 -9.60 14.09
N PHE A 81 -9.19 -8.42 14.64
CA PHE A 81 -7.95 -7.69 14.43
C PHE A 81 -6.74 -8.40 15.01
N GLU A 82 -6.89 -9.06 16.17
CA GLU A 82 -5.80 -9.77 16.84
C GLU A 82 -5.38 -11.00 16.05
N ALA A 83 -6.36 -11.80 15.61
CA ALA A 83 -6.10 -12.97 14.75
C ALA A 83 -5.46 -12.55 13.42
N CYS A 84 -5.93 -11.47 12.81
CA CYS A 84 -5.35 -10.91 11.60
C CYS A 84 -3.89 -10.48 11.80
N PHE A 85 -3.61 -9.72 12.86
CA PHE A 85 -2.26 -9.24 13.17
C PHE A 85 -1.29 -10.40 13.43
N LYS A 86 -1.67 -11.36 14.26
CA LYS A 86 -0.85 -12.55 14.56
C LYS A 86 -0.58 -13.38 13.30
N SER A 87 -1.59 -13.56 12.46
CA SER A 87 -1.42 -14.24 11.16
C SER A 87 -0.45 -13.50 10.25
N GLY A 88 -0.48 -12.17 10.21
CA GLY A 88 0.46 -11.35 9.47
C GLY A 88 1.91 -11.58 9.93
N LEU A 89 2.16 -11.55 11.24
CA LEU A 89 3.49 -11.86 11.79
C LEU A 89 3.95 -13.27 11.40
N GLN A 90 3.06 -14.28 11.53
CA GLN A 90 3.40 -15.65 11.19
C GLN A 90 3.73 -15.81 9.71
N GLN A 91 3.00 -15.14 8.81
CA GLN A 91 3.29 -15.17 7.37
C GLN A 91 4.69 -14.61 7.02
N TYR A 92 5.17 -13.57 7.74
CA TYR A 92 6.54 -13.09 7.56
C TYR A 92 7.56 -14.13 8.02
N ILE A 93 7.35 -14.76 9.17
CA ILE A 93 8.22 -15.83 9.70
C ILE A 93 8.29 -16.97 8.70
N ASP A 94 7.15 -17.47 8.24
CA ASP A 94 7.06 -18.61 7.32
C ASP A 94 7.74 -18.29 5.97
N ARG A 95 7.57 -17.06 5.47
CA ARG A 95 8.18 -16.61 4.21
C ARG A 95 9.70 -16.67 4.24
N TYR A 96 10.30 -16.38 5.36
CA TYR A 96 11.77 -16.31 5.50
C TYR A 96 12.37 -17.49 6.27
N ALA A 97 11.56 -18.48 6.67
CA ALA A 97 11.99 -19.63 7.48
C ALA A 97 13.15 -20.44 6.88
N ALA A 98 13.35 -20.39 5.55
CA ALA A 98 14.47 -21.06 4.90
C ALA A 98 15.83 -20.37 5.11
N THR A 99 15.84 -19.09 5.51
CA THR A 99 17.05 -18.26 5.56
C THR A 99 17.28 -17.52 6.87
N LEU A 100 16.23 -17.29 7.66
CA LEU A 100 16.25 -16.52 8.90
C LEU A 100 15.52 -17.29 10.00
N THR A 101 15.97 -17.09 11.24
CA THR A 101 15.23 -17.54 12.42
C THR A 101 14.03 -16.60 12.67
N PRO A 102 13.00 -17.05 13.41
CA PRO A 102 11.89 -16.20 13.82
C PRO A 102 12.32 -14.90 14.48
N GLU A 103 13.33 -14.95 15.37
CA GLU A 103 13.89 -13.77 16.04
C GLU A 103 14.50 -12.76 15.05
N GLU A 104 15.27 -13.25 14.07
CA GLU A 104 15.85 -12.39 13.03
C GLU A 104 14.77 -11.73 12.15
N VAL A 105 13.71 -12.48 11.81
CA VAL A 105 12.58 -11.93 11.06
C VAL A 105 11.86 -10.86 11.87
N LEU A 106 11.47 -11.15 13.12
CA LEU A 106 10.76 -10.22 14.00
C LEU A 106 11.59 -8.96 14.28
N THR A 107 12.90 -9.10 14.47
CA THR A 107 13.80 -7.95 14.60
C THR A 107 13.83 -7.10 13.33
N ALA A 108 13.87 -7.73 12.15
CA ALA A 108 13.94 -7.03 10.86
C ALA A 108 12.66 -6.24 10.51
N ILE A 109 11.48 -6.76 10.89
CA ILE A 109 10.20 -6.09 10.61
C ILE A 109 9.77 -5.12 11.71
N SER A 110 10.34 -5.19 12.91
CA SER A 110 9.97 -4.33 14.04
C SER A 110 10.47 -2.90 13.87
N SER A 111 9.80 -2.01 14.56
CA SER A 111 10.18 -0.59 14.69
C SER A 111 10.30 -0.22 16.16
N THR A 112 11.07 0.85 16.46
CA THR A 112 11.14 1.50 17.78
C THR A 112 11.03 3.01 17.57
N GLY A 113 10.45 3.74 18.52
CA GLY A 113 10.17 5.18 18.35
C GLY A 113 9.20 5.45 17.22
N ASP A 114 9.20 6.66 16.68
CA ASP A 114 8.32 7.03 15.57
C ASP A 114 8.75 6.33 14.29
N ALA A 115 7.79 5.74 13.56
CA ALA A 115 8.04 5.13 12.27
C ALA A 115 6.98 5.54 11.26
N SER A 116 7.40 5.59 9.99
CA SER A 116 6.50 5.87 8.86
C SER A 116 6.85 4.96 7.69
N TYR A 117 5.82 4.50 6.98
CA TYR A 117 5.96 3.68 5.78
C TYR A 117 4.94 4.08 4.73
N THR A 118 5.38 4.16 3.46
CA THR A 118 4.49 4.45 2.33
C THR A 118 4.11 3.14 1.65
N TYR A 119 2.84 2.77 1.82
CA TYR A 119 2.24 1.63 1.14
C TYR A 119 1.91 1.99 -0.30
N GLN A 120 2.21 1.08 -1.21
CA GLN A 120 1.92 1.17 -2.64
C GLN A 120 1.14 -0.07 -3.07
N TRP A 121 0.48 0.02 -4.22
CA TRP A 121 -0.29 -1.10 -4.79
C TRP A 121 -1.51 -1.50 -3.97
N LEU A 122 -2.05 -0.57 -3.20
CA LEU A 122 -3.35 -0.74 -2.55
C LEU A 122 -4.47 -0.78 -3.60
N GLY A 123 -5.61 -1.37 -3.26
CA GLY A 123 -6.83 -1.25 -4.07
C GLY A 123 -7.38 0.17 -4.01
N ASP A 124 -7.95 0.66 -5.09
CA ASP A 124 -8.66 1.94 -5.13
C ASP A 124 -10.04 1.84 -4.50
N ASN A 125 -10.57 2.98 -4.02
CA ASN A 125 -11.88 3.06 -3.37
C ASN A 125 -12.09 1.91 -2.36
N THR A 126 -11.05 1.65 -1.57
CA THR A 126 -10.99 0.50 -0.67
C THR A 126 -10.68 0.95 0.74
N LYS A 127 -11.49 0.46 1.69
CA LYS A 127 -11.28 0.68 3.12
C LYS A 127 -10.17 -0.23 3.63
N TYR A 128 -9.27 0.36 4.41
CA TYR A 128 -8.15 -0.29 5.06
C TYR A 128 -8.12 -0.01 6.55
N TYR A 129 -7.55 -0.93 7.30
CA TYR A 129 -7.17 -0.77 8.70
C TYR A 129 -5.66 -0.82 8.83
N ILE A 130 -5.12 0.08 9.63
CA ILE A 130 -3.73 0.06 10.08
C ILE A 130 -3.75 -0.61 11.43
N LEU A 131 -3.08 -1.74 11.58
CA LEU A 131 -2.96 -2.48 12.83
C LEU A 131 -1.59 -2.22 13.43
N ALA A 132 -1.50 -1.96 14.74
CA ALA A 132 -0.24 -1.79 15.44
C ALA A 132 -0.30 -2.48 16.81
N ALA A 133 0.77 -3.15 17.19
CA ALA A 133 0.94 -3.69 18.53
C ALA A 133 2.43 -3.78 18.91
N GLY A 134 2.72 -3.65 20.19
CA GLY A 134 4.01 -4.03 20.74
C GLY A 134 4.24 -5.52 20.54
N ILE A 135 5.45 -5.90 20.16
CA ILE A 135 5.85 -7.29 19.96
C ILE A 135 7.11 -7.64 20.75
N THR A 136 7.28 -8.92 21.07
CA THR A 136 8.57 -9.47 21.44
C THR A 136 9.30 -9.96 20.18
N THR A 137 10.62 -9.76 20.15
CA THR A 137 11.44 -10.26 19.03
C THR A 137 11.99 -11.65 19.28
N ALA A 138 11.96 -12.13 20.54
CA ALA A 138 12.50 -13.45 20.91
C ALA A 138 11.60 -14.59 20.43
N GLU A 139 10.28 -14.37 20.44
CA GLU A 139 9.28 -15.34 20.00
C GLU A 139 8.05 -14.61 19.44
N PRO A 140 7.27 -15.25 18.55
CA PRO A 140 6.07 -14.63 18.02
C PRO A 140 5.04 -14.33 19.11
N GLY A 141 4.74 -13.05 19.34
CA GLY A 141 3.75 -12.64 20.34
C GLY A 141 3.61 -11.13 20.42
N THR A 142 2.48 -10.70 20.98
CA THR A 142 2.20 -9.29 21.25
C THR A 142 2.50 -8.96 22.72
N THR A 143 3.01 -7.77 22.98
CA THR A 143 3.24 -7.24 24.33
C THR A 143 2.20 -6.19 24.73
N THR A 144 1.36 -5.78 23.79
CA THR A 144 0.21 -4.90 23.99
C THR A 144 -1.01 -5.47 23.26
N GLU A 145 -2.18 -4.91 23.51
CA GLU A 145 -3.35 -5.12 22.64
C GLU A 145 -3.07 -4.60 21.24
N VAL A 146 -3.80 -5.15 20.26
CA VAL A 146 -3.73 -4.66 18.87
C VAL A 146 -4.63 -3.45 18.74
N GLU A 147 -4.02 -2.29 18.50
CA GLU A 147 -4.73 -1.06 18.19
C GLU A 147 -4.87 -0.87 16.68
N TYR A 148 -5.89 -0.13 16.27
CA TYR A 148 -6.11 0.13 14.86
C TYR A 148 -6.60 1.57 14.59
N SER A 149 -6.36 2.00 13.37
CA SER A 149 -6.94 3.18 12.75
C SER A 149 -7.40 2.82 11.34
N GLU A 150 -8.35 3.56 10.79
CA GLU A 150 -8.88 3.27 9.46
C GLU A 150 -8.60 4.41 8.47
N PHE A 151 -8.50 4.07 7.20
CA PHE A 151 -8.51 5.02 6.08
C PHE A 151 -9.13 4.36 4.85
N GLU A 152 -9.49 5.20 3.87
CA GLU A 152 -10.00 4.74 2.58
C GLU A 152 -9.16 5.35 1.47
N THR A 153 -8.75 4.52 0.51
CA THR A 153 -8.05 5.00 -0.68
C THR A 153 -9.01 5.75 -1.59
N LEU A 154 -8.49 6.72 -2.34
CA LEU A 154 -9.29 7.48 -3.28
C LEU A 154 -9.78 6.58 -4.42
N PRO A 155 -10.92 6.89 -5.04
CA PRO A 155 -11.33 6.23 -6.27
C PRO A 155 -10.34 6.55 -7.39
N LEU A 156 -10.14 5.59 -8.30
CA LEU A 156 -9.44 5.87 -9.55
C LEU A 156 -10.23 6.90 -10.35
N ILE A 157 -9.56 7.96 -10.76
CA ILE A 157 -10.13 8.88 -11.75
C ILE A 157 -10.22 8.09 -13.06
N LYS A 158 -11.43 8.01 -13.64
CA LYS A 158 -11.58 7.46 -14.97
C LYS A 158 -10.77 8.31 -15.93
N ASN A 159 -9.70 7.75 -16.44
CA ASN A 159 -8.80 8.50 -17.26
C ASN A 159 -9.37 8.62 -18.67
N GLU A 160 -9.61 9.82 -19.12
CA GLU A 160 -10.00 10.12 -20.48
C GLU A 160 -8.78 10.64 -21.25
N PHE A 161 -8.51 10.00 -22.39
CA PHE A 161 -7.46 10.43 -23.29
C PHE A 161 -8.04 11.26 -24.41
N THR A 162 -7.41 12.38 -24.69
CA THR A 162 -7.72 13.23 -25.85
C THR A 162 -6.59 13.11 -26.86
N PHE A 163 -6.96 12.82 -28.09
CA PHE A 163 -6.05 12.81 -29.23
C PHE A 163 -6.29 14.08 -30.06
N SER A 164 -5.27 14.87 -30.24
CA SER A 164 -5.32 16.12 -31.01
C SER A 164 -4.12 16.27 -31.95
N ASP A 165 -4.15 17.30 -32.80
CA ASP A 165 -3.07 17.67 -33.73
C ASP A 165 -2.58 16.49 -34.58
N ILE A 166 -3.51 15.63 -35.00
CA ILE A 166 -3.18 14.46 -35.81
C ILE A 166 -2.77 14.92 -37.20
N THR A 167 -1.49 14.78 -37.53
CA THR A 167 -0.92 15.20 -38.80
C THR A 167 -0.23 14.02 -39.47
N PRO A 168 -0.89 13.37 -40.44
CA PRO A 168 -0.28 12.27 -41.21
C PRO A 168 0.66 12.81 -42.29
N THR A 169 1.67 12.02 -42.59
CA THR A 169 2.52 12.12 -43.78
C THR A 169 2.55 10.79 -44.51
N ASP A 170 3.21 10.69 -45.64
CA ASP A 170 3.31 9.43 -46.37
C ASP A 170 3.99 8.29 -45.59
N LEU A 171 4.83 8.64 -44.59
CA LEU A 171 5.67 7.70 -43.85
C LEU A 171 5.52 7.79 -42.33
N SER A 172 4.76 8.74 -41.82
CA SER A 172 4.64 8.97 -40.38
C SER A 172 3.32 9.64 -40.01
N VAL A 173 2.95 9.52 -38.74
CA VAL A 173 1.88 10.32 -38.13
C VAL A 173 2.41 10.98 -36.87
N LYS A 174 2.06 12.25 -36.69
CA LYS A 174 2.26 12.96 -35.43
C LYS A 174 0.88 13.18 -34.79
N ALA A 175 0.79 12.89 -33.50
CA ALA A 175 -0.41 13.16 -32.71
C ALA A 175 0.00 13.68 -31.33
N THR A 176 -0.85 14.51 -30.75
CA THR A 176 -0.74 14.89 -29.33
C THR A 176 -1.73 14.04 -28.55
N VAL A 177 -1.24 13.40 -27.48
CA VAL A 177 -2.08 12.62 -26.55
C VAL A 177 -2.04 13.33 -25.21
N SER A 178 -3.20 13.64 -24.66
CA SER A 178 -3.36 14.25 -23.34
C SER A 178 -4.23 13.34 -22.46
N SER A 179 -3.83 13.21 -21.21
CA SER A 179 -4.54 12.48 -20.17
C SER A 179 -5.29 13.45 -19.26
N ALA A 180 -6.47 13.09 -18.79
CA ALA A 180 -7.20 13.87 -17.78
C ALA A 180 -6.44 13.92 -16.44
N ASP A 181 -5.65 12.90 -16.11
CA ASP A 181 -4.76 12.85 -14.97
C ASP A 181 -3.31 13.15 -15.43
N PRO A 182 -2.73 14.32 -15.10
CA PRO A 182 -1.38 14.69 -15.52
C PRO A 182 -0.28 13.84 -14.87
N GLU A 183 -0.57 13.18 -13.75
CA GLU A 183 0.41 12.35 -13.02
C GLU A 183 0.42 10.90 -13.52
N LEU A 184 -0.56 10.51 -14.36
CA LEU A 184 -0.66 9.16 -14.88
C LEU A 184 0.44 8.88 -15.90
N ARG A 185 1.17 7.79 -15.70
CA ARG A 185 2.04 7.24 -16.74
C ARG A 185 1.21 6.36 -17.67
N TYR A 186 1.34 6.59 -18.95
CA TYR A 186 0.62 5.82 -19.97
C TYR A 186 1.53 5.46 -21.12
N VAL A 187 1.11 4.45 -21.88
CA VAL A 187 1.74 4.03 -23.13
C VAL A 187 0.74 4.23 -24.26
N THR A 188 1.20 4.65 -25.39
CA THR A 188 0.41 4.75 -26.62
C THR A 188 0.96 3.82 -27.68
N TYR A 189 0.08 3.18 -28.40
CA TYR A 189 0.43 2.34 -29.53
C TYR A 189 -0.16 2.91 -30.83
N LEU A 190 0.64 2.86 -31.88
CA LEU A 190 0.17 3.04 -33.24
C LEU A 190 0.17 1.67 -33.91
N VAL A 191 -0.93 1.27 -34.47
CA VAL A 191 -1.12 -0.01 -35.15
C VAL A 191 -1.84 0.22 -36.47
N GLU A 192 -1.50 -0.53 -37.50
CA GLU A 192 -2.24 -0.53 -38.74
C GLU A 192 -3.64 -1.10 -38.53
N LYS A 193 -4.63 -0.43 -39.10
CA LYS A 193 -6.03 -0.83 -38.90
C LYS A 193 -6.30 -2.26 -39.37
N GLU A 194 -5.72 -2.66 -40.50
CA GLU A 194 -5.86 -4.01 -41.06
C GLU A 194 -5.28 -5.06 -40.13
N GLU A 195 -4.11 -4.77 -39.52
CA GLU A 195 -3.47 -5.65 -38.57
C GLU A 195 -4.32 -5.78 -37.30
N PHE A 196 -4.81 -4.66 -36.76
CA PHE A 196 -5.70 -4.67 -35.59
C PHE A 196 -7.00 -5.45 -35.87
N ASP A 197 -7.67 -5.17 -37.00
CA ASP A 197 -8.93 -5.82 -37.36
C ASP A 197 -8.75 -7.35 -37.56
N ALA A 198 -7.59 -7.78 -38.08
CA ALA A 198 -7.27 -9.19 -38.25
C ALA A 198 -7.16 -9.97 -36.93
N THR A 199 -6.92 -9.29 -35.80
CA THR A 199 -6.86 -9.94 -34.48
C THR A 199 -8.24 -10.34 -33.95
N GLY A 200 -9.31 -9.67 -34.36
CA GLY A 200 -10.66 -9.84 -33.86
C GLY A 200 -10.83 -9.45 -32.38
N LEU A 201 -9.87 -8.76 -31.80
CA LEU A 201 -9.87 -8.32 -30.40
C LEU A 201 -10.58 -6.97 -30.24
N SER A 202 -11.13 -6.72 -29.05
CA SER A 202 -11.50 -5.36 -28.66
C SER A 202 -10.23 -4.51 -28.44
N PRO A 203 -10.32 -3.16 -28.51
CA PRO A 203 -9.18 -2.29 -28.22
C PRO A 203 -8.53 -2.57 -26.85
N GLU A 204 -9.31 -2.81 -25.81
CA GLU A 204 -8.83 -3.14 -24.47
C GLU A 204 -8.06 -4.47 -24.46
N ALA A 205 -8.65 -5.51 -25.07
CA ALA A 205 -8.00 -6.82 -25.14
C ALA A 205 -6.71 -6.80 -25.97
N TYR A 206 -6.65 -5.97 -27.01
CA TYR A 206 -5.45 -5.77 -27.81
C TYR A 206 -4.34 -5.10 -26.97
N VAL A 207 -4.66 -4.03 -26.25
CA VAL A 207 -3.69 -3.33 -25.37
C VAL A 207 -3.19 -4.27 -24.27
N ASP A 208 -4.08 -5.02 -23.62
CA ASP A 208 -3.72 -5.97 -22.58
C ASP A 208 -2.76 -7.05 -23.10
N LYS A 209 -3.05 -7.63 -24.27
CA LYS A 209 -2.18 -8.60 -24.93
C LYS A 209 -0.81 -8.01 -25.23
N THR A 210 -0.75 -6.83 -25.84
CA THR A 210 0.50 -6.15 -26.19
C THR A 210 1.33 -5.82 -24.96
N ASN A 211 0.69 -5.36 -23.86
CA ASN A 211 1.38 -5.12 -22.59
C ASN A 211 1.95 -6.40 -21.98
N GLN A 212 1.20 -7.52 -22.02
CA GLN A 212 1.70 -8.82 -21.54
C GLN A 212 2.91 -9.30 -22.36
N GLU A 213 2.88 -9.14 -23.67
CA GLU A 213 4.00 -9.48 -24.56
C GLU A 213 5.24 -8.64 -24.27
N LEU A 214 5.08 -7.32 -24.04
CA LEU A 214 6.18 -6.43 -23.65
C LEU A 214 6.78 -6.80 -22.28
N ILE A 215 5.94 -7.14 -21.30
CA ILE A 215 6.40 -7.56 -19.96
C ILE A 215 7.17 -8.89 -20.10
N ALA A 216 6.64 -9.85 -20.84
CA ALA A 216 7.31 -11.14 -21.07
C ALA A 216 8.65 -10.96 -21.77
N TYR A 217 8.72 -10.07 -22.76
CA TYR A 217 9.98 -9.72 -23.43
C TYR A 217 10.99 -9.09 -22.48
N ALA A 218 10.54 -8.09 -21.69
CA ALA A 218 11.42 -7.40 -20.74
C ALA A 218 11.95 -8.33 -19.63
N THR A 219 11.12 -9.27 -19.16
CA THR A 219 11.52 -10.26 -18.15
C THR A 219 12.39 -11.39 -18.70
N GLY A 220 12.31 -11.66 -19.99
CA GLY A 220 13.16 -12.65 -20.67
C GLY A 220 14.56 -12.13 -21.04
N LEU A 221 14.79 -10.82 -20.92
CA LEU A 221 16.09 -10.16 -21.16
C LEU A 221 16.92 -9.96 -19.88
N GLY A 222 16.39 -10.31 -18.71
CA GLY A 222 16.99 -10.17 -17.36
C GLY A 222 17.46 -11.56 -16.80
#